data_9dc20128e1e7e641c552ca44d3ec892d
#
_entry.id   9dc20128e1e7e641c552ca44d3ec892d
#
_cell.length_a   1.000
_cell.length_b   1.000
_cell.length_c   1.000
_cell.angle_alpha   90.00
_cell.angle_beta   90.00
_cell.angle_gamma   90.00
#
_symmetry.space_group_name_H-M   'P 1'
#
loop_
_entity.id
_entity.type
_entity.pdbx_description
1 polymer ?
#
loop_
_entity_poly.entity_id
_entity_poly.type
_entity_poly.pdbx_seq_one_letter_code
_entity_poly.pdbx_strand_id
1 'polypeptide(L)'
;RRVLFRSSRPVNYISYEVASNDGQKHQVELYFEASPQWAIDQPHQESVADNFTDGDLLFLRTGSRNQEILKKKGDDVRIDWGHFYLAAEKKNSTSAIGDGRELRKSFLDNKLGASTTNGYDKLALVRSLGETQKADGHLLIGYDDIYSIQYFGDNLRPYWNREGNETIVSQFQKAEKEYKTQMKNSAAFDKKLMEEATAAGGRKYAELCALAYRQALAAHKLVQAPNGDLVFLSKENFSNGSIGTVDLTYPGAPLLLYYNPELVKATMNHIFYYSESGKWAKPFAAHDVGTYPLANGQTYGGDMPVEESGNMVVLAAAIAKVEGNADYAQKHWETLTTWTDYLVENGLDPANQLCTDDFAGHFAHNANLSIKAIMGVAS
;
A
#
# COMPACT_ATOMS: atom_id res chain seq x y z
N ARG A 1 5.91 -13.97 -9.98
CA ARG A 1 6.55 -13.98 -8.63
C ARG A 1 7.59 -12.86 -8.46
N ARG A 2 8.54 -12.66 -9.40
CA ARG A 2 9.57 -11.58 -9.28
C ARG A 2 8.96 -10.16 -9.29
N VAL A 3 7.92 -9.93 -10.07
CA VAL A 3 7.23 -8.62 -10.14
C VAL A 3 6.53 -8.31 -8.81
N LEU A 4 5.75 -9.25 -8.27
CA LEU A 4 5.04 -9.09 -7.00
C LEU A 4 5.99 -8.85 -5.81
N PHE A 5 7.09 -9.59 -5.75
CA PHE A 5 8.11 -9.37 -4.71
C PHE A 5 8.70 -7.96 -4.78
N ARG A 6 9.00 -7.46 -5.98
CA ARG A 6 9.53 -6.10 -6.17
C ARG A 6 8.51 -5.02 -5.82
N SER A 7 7.23 -5.24 -6.16
CA SER A 7 6.13 -4.32 -5.83
C SER A 7 5.84 -4.24 -4.33
N SER A 8 6.21 -5.27 -3.55
CA SER A 8 6.05 -5.30 -2.10
C SER A 8 7.30 -4.90 -1.32
N ARG A 9 8.40 -4.55 -2.01
CA ARG A 9 9.65 -4.15 -1.35
C ARG A 9 9.41 -2.97 -0.41
N PRO A 10 9.87 -3.05 0.87
CA PRO A 10 9.59 -2.03 1.88
C PRO A 10 10.53 -0.83 1.80
N VAL A 11 11.28 -0.64 0.70
CA VAL A 11 12.33 0.38 0.53
C VAL A 11 12.03 1.24 -0.69
N ASN A 12 12.08 2.56 -0.49
CA ASN A 12 11.92 3.58 -1.52
C ASN A 12 13.20 4.43 -1.64
N TYR A 13 13.35 5.11 -2.77
CA TYR A 13 14.46 6.01 -3.05
C TYR A 13 14.00 7.46 -3.00
N ILE A 14 14.82 8.33 -2.42
CA ILE A 14 14.72 9.78 -2.56
C ILE A 14 15.93 10.22 -3.35
N SER A 15 15.77 10.41 -4.66
CA SER A 15 16.83 10.85 -5.54
C SER A 15 16.95 12.37 -5.52
N TYR A 16 18.17 12.89 -5.60
CA TYR A 16 18.43 14.32 -5.69
C TYR A 16 19.45 14.62 -6.76
N GLU A 17 19.32 15.80 -7.31
CA GLU A 17 20.29 16.40 -8.23
C GLU A 17 20.54 17.85 -7.77
N VAL A 18 21.81 18.22 -7.69
CA VAL A 18 22.26 19.55 -7.31
C VAL A 18 23.09 20.13 -8.45
N ALA A 19 22.81 21.38 -8.82
CA ALA A 19 23.58 22.10 -9.84
C ALA A 19 23.81 23.54 -9.38
N SER A 20 25.02 24.06 -9.64
CA SER A 20 25.37 25.44 -9.42
C SER A 20 24.65 26.36 -10.43
N ASN A 21 24.11 27.49 -9.95
CA ASN A 21 23.46 28.48 -10.81
C ASN A 21 24.42 29.51 -11.39
N ASP A 22 25.61 29.65 -10.79
CA ASP A 22 26.64 30.62 -11.20
C ASP A 22 27.81 29.98 -11.97
N GLY A 23 27.76 28.68 -12.17
CA GLY A 23 28.81 27.90 -12.84
C GLY A 23 30.09 27.72 -12.02
N GLN A 24 30.10 28.11 -10.75
CA GLN A 24 31.23 27.90 -9.88
C GLN A 24 31.05 26.62 -9.01
N LYS A 25 32.15 26.12 -8.47
CA LYS A 25 32.09 25.05 -7.47
C LYS A 25 31.75 25.64 -6.11
N HIS A 26 30.93 24.93 -5.38
CA HIS A 26 30.54 25.22 -4.02
C HIS A 26 30.73 24.00 -3.14
N GLN A 27 31.06 24.24 -1.85
CA GLN A 27 30.98 23.18 -0.84
C GLN A 27 29.51 22.91 -0.55
N VAL A 28 29.07 21.69 -0.84
CA VAL A 28 27.65 21.31 -0.78
C VAL A 28 27.42 20.20 0.23
N GLU A 29 26.44 20.41 1.11
CA GLU A 29 25.91 19.40 2.00
C GLU A 29 24.40 19.31 1.86
N LEU A 30 23.86 18.09 1.87
CA LEU A 30 22.44 17.81 1.87
C LEU A 30 22.01 17.38 3.29
N TYR A 31 21.12 18.16 3.90
CA TYR A 31 20.47 17.82 5.17
C TYR A 31 19.10 17.22 4.91
N PHE A 32 18.82 16.05 5.47
CA PHE A 32 17.53 15.40 5.44
C PHE A 32 17.07 15.07 6.86
N GLU A 33 15.84 15.43 7.19
CA GLU A 33 15.26 15.20 8.51
C GLU A 33 13.96 14.39 8.39
N ALA A 34 13.79 13.39 9.25
CA ALA A 34 12.57 12.62 9.39
C ALA A 34 12.02 12.70 10.81
N SER A 35 10.69 12.76 10.93
CA SER A 35 9.96 12.79 12.19
C SER A 35 9.56 11.38 12.63
N PRO A 36 9.44 11.07 13.93
CA PRO A 36 8.88 9.82 14.42
C PRO A 36 7.41 9.61 14.03
N GLN A 37 6.71 10.64 13.55
CA GLN A 37 5.32 10.52 13.02
C GLN A 37 5.17 9.48 11.89
N TRP A 38 6.26 9.06 11.26
CA TRP A 38 6.25 7.95 10.32
C TRP A 38 5.94 6.59 10.96
N ALA A 39 6.07 6.48 12.31
CA ALA A 39 6.00 5.21 13.03
C ALA A 39 5.21 5.29 14.34
N ILE A 40 4.40 6.33 14.50
CA ILE A 40 3.48 6.52 15.64
C ILE A 40 2.09 6.91 15.14
N ASP A 41 1.08 6.54 15.90
CA ASP A 41 -0.33 6.87 15.61
C ASP A 41 -0.67 8.31 16.02
N GLN A 42 -0.30 8.70 17.24
CA GLN A 42 -0.63 10.00 17.81
C GLN A 42 0.62 10.84 18.13
N PRO A 43 0.59 12.19 17.98
CA PRO A 43 1.74 13.04 18.20
C PRO A 43 2.37 12.99 19.60
N HIS A 44 1.59 12.59 20.60
CA HIS A 44 2.05 12.48 21.99
C HIS A 44 2.57 11.08 22.36
N GLN A 45 2.52 10.15 21.42
CA GLN A 45 3.01 8.78 21.63
C GLN A 45 4.53 8.79 21.70
N GLU A 46 5.08 8.17 22.74
CA GLU A 46 6.52 8.07 22.89
C GLU A 46 7.16 7.22 21.80
N SER A 47 8.26 7.71 21.23
CA SER A 47 9.08 7.01 20.26
C SER A 47 10.48 6.72 20.79
N VAL A 48 11.13 5.78 20.16
CA VAL A 48 12.55 5.47 20.34
C VAL A 48 13.25 5.60 19.01
N ALA A 49 14.51 6.06 19.06
CA ALA A 49 15.33 6.23 17.87
C ALA A 49 16.75 5.78 18.14
N ASP A 50 17.38 5.19 17.14
CA ASP A 50 18.79 4.81 17.15
C ASP A 50 19.43 4.95 15.76
N ASN A 51 20.76 4.85 15.70
CA ASN A 51 21.51 4.73 14.48
C ASN A 51 22.51 3.57 14.55
N PHE A 52 22.83 3.01 13.41
CA PHE A 52 23.80 1.94 13.26
C PHE A 52 24.38 1.90 11.85
N THR A 53 25.38 1.09 11.63
CA THR A 53 25.92 0.83 10.30
C THR A 53 25.87 -0.66 10.00
N ASP A 54 25.56 -0.99 8.74
CA ASP A 54 25.66 -2.35 8.23
C ASP A 54 26.17 -2.30 6.79
N GLY A 55 27.27 -3.01 6.53
CA GLY A 55 28.01 -2.92 5.27
C GLY A 55 28.43 -1.48 4.97
N ASP A 56 28.05 -1.03 3.79
CA ASP A 56 28.34 0.32 3.29
C ASP A 56 27.25 1.34 3.60
N LEU A 57 26.22 0.98 4.36
CA LEU A 57 25.10 1.85 4.70
C LEU A 57 25.15 2.32 6.17
N LEU A 58 24.81 3.59 6.35
CA LEU A 58 24.48 4.22 7.62
C LEU A 58 22.97 4.27 7.74
N PHE A 59 22.42 3.77 8.84
CA PHE A 59 20.99 3.73 9.13
C PHE A 59 20.64 4.62 10.30
N LEU A 60 19.47 5.24 10.22
CA LEU A 60 18.73 5.77 11.34
C LEU A 60 17.38 5.06 11.39
N ARG A 61 16.89 4.79 12.59
CA ARG A 61 15.65 4.08 12.81
C ARG A 61 14.82 4.76 13.88
N THR A 62 13.48 4.79 13.70
CA THR A 62 12.54 5.21 14.74
C THR A 62 11.29 4.32 14.75
N GLY A 63 10.71 4.15 15.91
CA GLY A 63 9.45 3.43 16.12
C GLY A 63 8.78 3.85 17.41
N SER A 64 7.51 3.47 17.61
CA SER A 64 6.87 3.65 18.91
C SER A 64 7.60 2.85 19.99
N ARG A 65 7.59 3.36 21.24
CA ARG A 65 8.21 2.66 22.37
C ARG A 65 7.54 1.31 22.67
N ASN A 66 6.21 1.27 22.61
CA ASN A 66 5.44 0.12 23.08
C ASN A 66 5.27 -0.99 22.05
N GLN A 67 5.45 -0.71 20.76
CA GLN A 67 5.33 -1.71 19.68
C GLN A 67 4.07 -2.57 19.79
N GLU A 68 2.90 -1.93 19.88
CA GLU A 68 1.60 -2.62 20.01
C GLU A 68 1.13 -3.21 18.67
N ILE A 69 1.79 -4.30 18.25
CA ILE A 69 1.57 -4.94 16.95
C ILE A 69 0.11 -5.36 16.78
N LEU A 70 -0.59 -4.84 15.76
CA LEU A 70 -1.95 -5.18 15.36
C LEU A 70 -3.01 -5.00 16.47
N LYS A 71 -2.77 -4.19 17.50
CA LYS A 71 -3.68 -4.07 18.64
C LYS A 71 -4.79 -3.05 18.47
N LYS A 72 -4.57 -2.02 17.67
CA LYS A 72 -5.57 -0.98 17.39
C LYS A 72 -6.24 -1.26 16.05
N LYS A 73 -7.51 -0.86 15.93
CA LYS A 73 -8.26 -0.88 14.68
C LYS A 73 -9.10 0.38 14.54
N GLY A 74 -9.33 0.83 13.33
CA GLY A 74 -10.19 1.99 13.07
C GLY A 74 -9.89 2.66 11.74
N ASP A 75 -10.72 3.63 11.41
CA ASP A 75 -10.58 4.42 10.20
C ASP A 75 -9.30 5.29 10.22
N ASP A 76 -9.14 6.10 11.26
CA ASP A 76 -8.01 7.03 11.40
C ASP A 76 -6.80 6.42 12.13
N VAL A 77 -6.71 5.10 12.18
CA VAL A 77 -5.55 4.42 12.79
C VAL A 77 -4.37 4.44 11.86
N ARG A 78 -3.27 5.05 12.31
CA ARG A 78 -1.96 4.96 11.70
C ARG A 78 -1.19 3.80 12.31
N ILE A 79 -0.25 3.27 11.54
CA ILE A 79 0.63 2.22 12.04
C ILE A 79 1.51 2.77 13.18
N ASP A 80 1.46 2.11 14.34
CA ASP A 80 2.26 2.47 15.53
C ASP A 80 3.08 1.29 16.06
N TRP A 81 3.35 0.34 15.21
CA TRP A 81 4.25 -0.79 15.43
C TRP A 81 5.21 -0.93 14.24
N GLY A 82 6.30 -1.66 14.44
CA GLY A 82 7.39 -1.71 13.47
C GLY A 82 8.24 -0.44 13.52
N HIS A 83 9.05 -0.22 12.47
CA HIS A 83 10.02 0.84 12.44
C HIS A 83 10.12 1.51 11.07
N PHE A 84 10.25 2.81 11.09
CA PHE A 84 10.71 3.60 9.95
C PHE A 84 12.24 3.63 9.92
N TYR A 85 12.80 3.50 8.73
CA TYR A 85 14.24 3.55 8.47
C TYR A 85 14.57 4.63 7.46
N LEU A 86 15.66 5.33 7.73
CA LEU A 86 16.34 6.24 6.81
C LEU A 86 17.78 5.76 6.66
N ALA A 87 18.27 5.63 5.43
CA ALA A 87 19.63 5.21 5.19
C ALA A 87 20.29 5.93 4.02
N ALA A 88 21.61 5.95 4.04
CA ALA A 88 22.45 6.42 2.94
C ALA A 88 23.78 5.68 2.94
N GLU A 89 24.54 5.80 1.85
CA GLU A 89 25.91 5.34 1.81
C GLU A 89 26.68 5.95 3.00
N LYS A 90 27.36 5.08 3.77
CA LYS A 90 28.12 5.48 4.98
C LYS A 90 29.21 6.50 4.68
N LYS A 91 29.88 6.34 3.53
CA LYS A 91 30.92 7.27 3.10
C LYS A 91 30.30 8.66 2.86
N ASN A 92 30.93 9.69 3.45
CA ASN A 92 30.46 11.07 3.38
C ASN A 92 29.05 11.32 3.97
N SER A 93 28.62 10.45 4.89
CA SER A 93 27.38 10.64 5.64
C SER A 93 27.66 10.79 7.12
N THR A 94 26.92 11.68 7.77
CA THR A 94 26.85 11.81 9.23
C THR A 94 25.39 11.78 9.66
N SER A 95 25.14 11.37 10.89
CA SER A 95 23.79 11.31 11.45
C SER A 95 23.75 11.85 12.87
N ALA A 96 22.59 12.39 13.24
CA ALA A 96 22.30 12.78 14.62
C ALA A 96 20.82 12.52 14.94
N ILE A 97 20.51 12.38 16.22
CA ILE A 97 19.15 12.11 16.72
C ILE A 97 18.86 13.11 17.83
N GLY A 98 17.69 13.74 17.84
CA GLY A 98 17.28 14.63 18.90
C GLY A 98 16.23 15.66 18.50
N ASP A 99 16.17 16.79 19.23
CA ASP A 99 15.26 17.89 18.92
C ASP A 99 15.54 18.51 17.56
N GLY A 100 14.51 18.63 16.72
CA GLY A 100 14.70 19.10 15.36
C GLY A 100 15.16 20.54 15.21
N ARG A 101 14.91 21.44 16.18
CA ARG A 101 15.44 22.81 16.13
C ARG A 101 16.94 22.82 16.42
N GLU A 102 17.35 22.03 17.42
CA GLU A 102 18.76 21.90 17.78
C GLU A 102 19.56 21.21 16.69
N LEU A 103 19.00 20.17 16.07
CA LEU A 103 19.63 19.49 14.94
C LEU A 103 19.86 20.44 13.75
N ARG A 104 18.86 21.21 13.35
CA ARG A 104 18.99 22.18 12.26
C ARG A 104 19.97 23.29 12.61
N LYS A 105 19.94 23.79 13.85
CA LYS A 105 20.89 24.79 14.31
C LYS A 105 22.32 24.25 14.30
N SER A 106 22.53 23.06 14.84
CA SER A 106 23.86 22.45 14.87
C SER A 106 24.41 22.16 13.47
N PHE A 107 23.54 21.81 12.52
CA PHE A 107 23.92 21.66 11.11
C PHE A 107 24.39 23.00 10.51
N LEU A 108 23.63 24.10 10.72
CA LEU A 108 24.02 25.44 10.24
C LEU A 108 25.31 25.95 10.87
N ASP A 109 25.59 25.56 12.10
CA ASP A 109 26.82 25.88 12.83
C ASP A 109 28.01 24.95 12.46
N ASN A 110 27.83 24.05 11.45
CA ASN A 110 28.80 23.01 11.05
C ASN A 110 29.24 22.09 12.20
N LYS A 111 28.34 21.82 13.13
CA LYS A 111 28.59 21.03 14.35
C LYS A 111 27.53 19.98 14.60
N LEU A 112 27.04 19.33 13.51
CA LEU A 112 26.01 18.32 13.68
C LEU A 112 26.42 17.30 14.76
N GLY A 113 25.61 17.20 15.80
CA GLY A 113 25.86 16.31 16.94
C GLY A 113 24.57 15.86 17.60
N ALA A 114 24.67 14.87 18.48
CA ALA A 114 23.54 14.44 19.29
C ALA A 114 22.99 15.58 20.13
N SER A 115 21.69 15.77 20.12
CA SER A 115 20.98 16.70 20.99
C SER A 115 20.27 15.95 22.12
N THR A 116 19.70 16.69 23.06
CA THR A 116 18.94 16.12 24.17
C THR A 116 17.75 15.33 23.65
N THR A 117 17.60 14.09 24.08
CA THR A 117 16.47 13.23 23.73
C THR A 117 15.26 13.54 24.60
N ASN A 118 14.06 13.53 24.00
CA ASN A 118 12.81 13.87 24.68
C ASN A 118 11.67 12.87 24.43
N GLY A 119 11.98 11.70 23.84
CA GLY A 119 10.99 10.69 23.50
C GLY A 119 10.20 10.99 22.22
N TYR A 120 10.55 12.06 21.51
CA TYR A 120 9.99 12.45 20.19
C TYR A 120 11.12 12.93 19.29
N ASP A 121 12.19 12.14 19.23
CA ASP A 121 13.42 12.52 18.57
C ASP A 121 13.31 12.38 17.06
N LYS A 122 13.79 13.39 16.36
CA LYS A 122 13.92 13.37 14.91
C LYS A 122 15.24 12.74 14.51
N LEU A 123 15.22 12.17 13.31
CA LEU A 123 16.36 11.58 12.64
C LEU A 123 16.93 12.62 11.68
N ALA A 124 18.20 12.98 11.82
CA ALA A 124 18.91 13.86 10.89
C ALA A 124 20.03 13.08 10.18
N LEU A 125 20.06 13.18 8.87
CA LEU A 125 21.11 12.63 8.01
C LEU A 125 21.69 13.74 7.17
N VAL A 126 23.02 13.87 7.17
CA VAL A 126 23.76 14.80 6.33
C VAL A 126 24.62 14.04 5.34
N ARG A 127 24.52 14.41 4.07
CA ARG A 127 25.39 13.94 2.99
C ARG A 127 26.31 15.04 2.55
N SER A 128 27.61 14.88 2.70
CA SER A 128 28.59 15.80 2.14
C SER A 128 28.83 15.44 0.66
N LEU A 129 28.57 16.39 -0.24
CA LEU A 129 28.80 16.24 -1.66
C LEU A 129 30.15 16.82 -2.10
N GLY A 130 30.86 17.43 -1.13
CA GLY A 130 32.16 18.07 -1.37
C GLY A 130 32.06 19.34 -2.21
N GLU A 131 33.19 19.77 -2.75
CA GLU A 131 33.30 20.94 -3.63
C GLU A 131 32.90 20.55 -5.06
N THR A 132 31.72 21.00 -5.51
CA THR A 132 31.15 20.54 -6.79
C THR A 132 30.33 21.63 -7.48
N GLN A 133 30.26 21.57 -8.83
CA GLN A 133 29.29 22.30 -9.64
C GLN A 133 28.01 21.50 -9.86
N LYS A 134 28.12 20.18 -9.91
CA LYS A 134 27.00 19.28 -10.12
C LYS A 134 27.24 17.97 -9.37
N ALA A 135 26.22 17.51 -8.68
CA ALA A 135 26.21 16.21 -8.02
C ALA A 135 24.81 15.60 -8.04
N ASP A 136 24.74 14.31 -8.09
CA ASP A 136 23.50 13.54 -7.93
C ASP A 136 23.70 12.40 -6.92
N GLY A 137 22.61 11.90 -6.41
CA GLY A 137 22.63 10.79 -5.47
C GLY A 137 21.26 10.41 -5.00
N HIS A 138 21.22 9.59 -3.97
CA HIS A 138 19.95 9.16 -3.38
C HIS A 138 20.09 8.85 -1.89
N LEU A 139 18.96 8.87 -1.23
CA LEU A 139 18.72 8.34 0.10
C LEU A 139 17.73 7.18 -0.01
N LEU A 140 17.74 6.31 0.98
CA LEU A 140 16.82 5.19 1.10
C LEU A 140 15.91 5.43 2.29
N ILE A 141 14.61 5.24 2.12
CA ILE A 141 13.63 5.20 3.21
C ILE A 141 12.86 3.89 3.15
N GLY A 142 12.45 3.38 4.29
CA GLY A 142 11.67 2.15 4.33
C GLY A 142 10.93 1.97 5.65
N TYR A 143 10.03 1.00 5.63
CA TYR A 143 9.24 0.65 6.80
C TYR A 143 9.14 -0.88 6.94
N ASP A 144 9.43 -1.38 8.12
CA ASP A 144 9.18 -2.77 8.48
C ASP A 144 8.01 -2.82 9.46
N ASP A 145 6.88 -3.32 9.01
CA ASP A 145 5.66 -3.45 9.80
C ASP A 145 5.56 -4.79 10.57
N ILE A 146 6.59 -5.62 10.50
CA ILE A 146 6.72 -6.91 11.22
C ILE A 146 5.59 -7.89 10.85
N TYR A 147 4.35 -7.51 11.14
CA TYR A 147 3.10 -8.11 10.67
C TYR A 147 2.22 -7.02 10.09
N SER A 148 1.76 -7.22 8.86
CA SER A 148 0.94 -6.23 8.15
C SER A 148 -0.52 -6.25 8.55
N ILE A 149 -1.07 -7.45 8.73
CA ILE A 149 -2.51 -7.72 8.85
C ILE A 149 -2.71 -8.91 9.77
N GLN A 150 -3.77 -8.90 10.57
CA GLN A 150 -4.35 -10.13 11.10
C GLN A 150 -5.44 -10.62 10.15
N TYR A 151 -5.33 -11.83 9.67
CA TYR A 151 -6.22 -12.43 8.67
C TYR A 151 -6.88 -13.70 9.24
N PHE A 152 -8.16 -13.57 9.61
CA PHE A 152 -8.96 -14.64 10.23
C PHE A 152 -8.26 -15.37 11.38
N GLY A 153 -7.57 -14.59 12.24
CA GLY A 153 -6.84 -15.05 13.41
C GLY A 153 -5.33 -15.21 13.22
N ASP A 154 -4.85 -15.31 11.99
CA ASP A 154 -3.42 -15.44 11.66
C ASP A 154 -2.75 -14.08 11.45
N ASN A 155 -1.64 -13.82 12.11
CA ASN A 155 -0.83 -12.63 11.88
C ASN A 155 0.05 -12.84 10.64
N LEU A 156 -0.22 -12.10 9.57
CA LEU A 156 0.48 -12.23 8.29
C LEU A 156 1.60 -11.21 8.17
N ARG A 157 2.79 -11.69 7.80
CA ARG A 157 3.91 -10.84 7.41
C ARG A 157 3.67 -10.17 6.07
N PRO A 158 4.31 -9.01 5.80
CA PRO A 158 4.29 -8.44 4.46
C PRO A 158 4.86 -9.44 3.45
N TYR A 159 4.36 -9.40 2.22
CA TYR A 159 4.72 -10.38 1.19
C TYR A 159 6.24 -10.49 0.94
N TRP A 160 6.99 -9.39 1.05
CA TRP A 160 8.44 -9.40 0.88
C TRP A 160 9.16 -10.29 1.91
N ASN A 161 8.57 -10.47 3.10
CA ASN A 161 9.10 -11.29 4.20
C ASN A 161 8.11 -12.39 4.63
N ARG A 162 7.25 -12.87 3.72
CA ARG A 162 6.23 -13.90 4.04
C ARG A 162 6.80 -15.17 4.66
N GLU A 163 8.03 -15.55 4.27
CA GLU A 163 8.72 -16.71 4.82
C GLU A 163 9.42 -16.44 6.17
N GLY A 164 9.50 -15.16 6.60
CA GLY A 164 10.12 -14.77 7.86
C GLY A 164 11.65 -14.85 7.91
N ASN A 165 12.32 -15.07 6.78
CA ASN A 165 13.78 -15.27 6.68
C ASN A 165 14.54 -14.06 6.09
N GLU A 166 13.86 -12.98 5.77
CA GLU A 166 14.42 -11.72 5.30
C GLU A 166 14.47 -10.69 6.42
N THR A 167 15.39 -9.74 6.32
CA THR A 167 15.44 -8.56 7.20
C THR A 167 15.29 -7.30 6.41
N ILE A 168 14.77 -6.24 7.05
CA ILE A 168 14.68 -4.92 6.41
C ILE A 168 16.06 -4.43 5.97
N VAL A 169 17.11 -4.66 6.75
CA VAL A 169 18.49 -4.29 6.41
C VAL A 169 18.94 -4.97 5.12
N SER A 170 18.64 -6.28 4.96
CA SER A 170 18.96 -7.00 3.72
C SER A 170 18.23 -6.40 2.50
N GLN A 171 16.99 -5.89 2.70
CA GLN A 171 16.24 -5.23 1.64
C GLN A 171 16.84 -3.87 1.26
N PHE A 172 17.32 -3.10 2.22
CA PHE A 172 18.06 -1.86 1.96
C PHE A 172 19.34 -2.12 1.18
N GLN A 173 20.13 -3.12 1.56
CA GLN A 173 21.35 -3.48 0.83
C GLN A 173 21.06 -3.96 -0.60
N LYS A 174 19.99 -4.74 -0.80
CA LYS A 174 19.52 -5.14 -2.14
C LYS A 174 19.06 -3.91 -2.95
N ALA A 175 18.32 -3.00 -2.31
CA ALA A 175 17.85 -1.76 -2.94
C ALA A 175 19.01 -0.88 -3.38
N GLU A 176 20.02 -0.68 -2.54
CA GLU A 176 21.23 0.09 -2.87
C GLU A 176 21.91 -0.44 -4.14
N LYS A 177 22.16 -1.74 -4.18
CA LYS A 177 22.77 -2.40 -5.33
C LYS A 177 21.94 -2.29 -6.62
N GLU A 178 20.62 -2.24 -6.49
CA GLU A 178 19.69 -2.21 -7.62
C GLU A 178 19.27 -0.79 -8.05
N TYR A 179 19.70 0.26 -7.35
CA TYR A 179 19.23 1.63 -7.57
C TYR A 179 19.19 2.03 -9.06
N LYS A 180 20.32 1.95 -9.75
CA LYS A 180 20.43 2.34 -11.17
C LYS A 180 19.48 1.56 -12.07
N THR A 181 19.33 0.26 -11.80
CA THR A 181 18.42 -0.61 -12.57
C THR A 181 16.96 -0.27 -12.29
N GLN A 182 16.62 0.01 -11.05
CA GLN A 182 15.25 0.39 -10.67
C GLN A 182 14.88 1.76 -11.25
N MET A 183 15.76 2.74 -11.18
CA MET A 183 15.54 4.06 -11.80
C MET A 183 15.29 3.96 -13.30
N LYS A 184 16.09 3.15 -14.01
CA LYS A 184 15.88 2.91 -15.44
C LYS A 184 14.53 2.25 -15.73
N ASN A 185 14.16 1.24 -14.95
CA ASN A 185 12.89 0.51 -15.14
C ASN A 185 11.69 1.39 -14.84
N SER A 186 11.75 2.18 -13.74
CA SER A 186 10.69 3.12 -13.37
C SER A 186 10.51 4.20 -14.45
N ALA A 187 11.59 4.81 -14.92
CA ALA A 187 11.51 5.80 -15.98
C ALA A 187 10.91 5.23 -17.29
N ALA A 188 11.24 3.98 -17.63
CA ALA A 188 10.65 3.32 -18.79
C ALA A 188 9.15 3.04 -18.61
N PHE A 189 8.76 2.63 -17.42
CA PHE A 189 7.33 2.40 -17.07
C PHE A 189 6.57 3.73 -17.09
N ASP A 190 7.08 4.77 -16.44
CA ASP A 190 6.45 6.09 -16.37
C ASP A 190 6.25 6.66 -17.78
N LYS A 191 7.29 6.56 -18.63
CA LYS A 191 7.20 6.97 -20.03
C LYS A 191 6.08 6.25 -20.76
N LYS A 192 6.02 4.92 -20.66
CA LYS A 192 4.98 4.10 -21.31
C LYS A 192 3.58 4.50 -20.84
N LEU A 193 3.37 4.59 -19.52
CA LEU A 193 2.09 4.99 -18.94
C LEU A 193 1.65 6.36 -19.45
N MET A 194 2.56 7.35 -19.41
CA MET A 194 2.25 8.71 -19.85
C MET A 194 1.95 8.79 -21.35
N GLU A 195 2.67 8.05 -22.20
CA GLU A 195 2.44 8.00 -23.64
C GLU A 195 1.07 7.37 -23.97
N GLU A 196 0.77 6.22 -23.41
CA GLU A 196 -0.49 5.48 -23.63
C GLU A 196 -1.70 6.27 -23.13
N ALA A 197 -1.63 6.79 -21.91
CA ALA A 197 -2.72 7.56 -21.32
C ALA A 197 -2.91 8.93 -22.04
N THR A 198 -1.82 9.58 -22.52
CA THR A 198 -1.92 10.80 -23.31
C THR A 198 -2.59 10.54 -24.65
N ALA A 199 -2.27 9.43 -25.30
CA ALA A 199 -2.93 9.04 -26.55
C ALA A 199 -4.43 8.74 -26.36
N ALA A 200 -4.81 8.20 -25.21
CA ALA A 200 -6.21 7.89 -24.90
C ALA A 200 -7.05 9.12 -24.51
N GLY A 201 -6.52 10.05 -23.71
CA GLY A 201 -7.31 11.14 -23.14
C GLY A 201 -6.60 12.49 -22.98
N GLY A 202 -5.42 12.63 -23.53
CA GLY A 202 -4.62 13.85 -23.44
C GLY A 202 -3.79 13.96 -22.14
N ARG A 203 -3.00 15.04 -22.04
CA ARG A 203 -2.00 15.22 -20.98
C ARG A 203 -2.57 15.20 -19.56
N LYS A 204 -3.68 15.90 -19.34
CA LYS A 204 -4.33 15.96 -18.01
C LYS A 204 -4.85 14.60 -17.55
N TYR A 205 -5.42 13.85 -18.49
CA TYR A 205 -5.84 12.46 -18.23
C TYR A 205 -4.65 11.57 -17.85
N ALA A 206 -3.53 11.69 -18.57
CA ALA A 206 -2.33 10.93 -18.24
C ALA A 206 -1.78 11.25 -16.83
N GLU A 207 -1.76 12.52 -16.44
CA GLU A 207 -1.35 12.95 -15.09
C GLU A 207 -2.28 12.37 -14.01
N LEU A 208 -3.59 12.34 -14.26
CA LEU A 208 -4.57 11.71 -13.38
C LEU A 208 -4.34 10.19 -13.27
N CYS A 209 -4.12 9.50 -14.40
CA CYS A 209 -3.82 8.07 -14.42
C CYS A 209 -2.55 7.73 -13.63
N ALA A 210 -1.48 8.52 -13.79
CA ALA A 210 -0.23 8.31 -13.05
C ALA A 210 -0.42 8.48 -11.53
N LEU A 211 -1.20 9.50 -11.13
CA LEU A 211 -1.54 9.73 -9.72
C LEU A 211 -2.39 8.57 -9.17
N ALA A 212 -3.43 8.19 -9.90
CA ALA A 212 -4.34 7.10 -9.50
C ALA A 212 -3.61 5.75 -9.38
N TYR A 213 -2.72 5.43 -10.33
CA TYR A 213 -1.89 4.23 -10.27
C TYR A 213 -1.08 4.17 -8.97
N ARG A 214 -0.38 5.25 -8.65
CA ARG A 214 0.42 5.34 -7.42
C ARG A 214 -0.43 5.22 -6.16
N GLN A 215 -1.57 5.92 -6.09
CA GLN A 215 -2.45 5.92 -4.92
C GLN A 215 -3.13 4.58 -4.73
N ALA A 216 -3.62 3.95 -5.79
CA ALA A 216 -4.25 2.63 -5.73
C ALA A 216 -3.29 1.57 -5.16
N LEU A 217 -2.05 1.51 -5.65
CA LEU A 217 -1.06 0.57 -5.12
C LEU A 217 -0.69 0.88 -3.65
N ALA A 218 -0.54 2.17 -3.31
CA ALA A 218 -0.17 2.59 -1.96
C ALA A 218 -1.28 2.31 -0.92
N ALA A 219 -2.54 2.28 -1.34
CA ALA A 219 -3.69 2.01 -0.47
C ALA A 219 -3.88 0.53 -0.13
N HIS A 220 -3.03 -0.36 -0.62
CA HIS A 220 -3.17 -1.80 -0.43
C HIS A 220 -1.98 -2.41 0.31
N LYS A 221 -2.25 -3.49 1.04
CA LYS A 221 -1.24 -4.39 1.60
C LYS A 221 -1.23 -5.72 0.87
N LEU A 222 -0.05 -6.14 0.38
CA LEU A 222 0.14 -7.45 -0.22
C LEU A 222 0.69 -8.42 0.83
N VAL A 223 -0.06 -9.49 1.07
CA VAL A 223 0.30 -10.58 1.98
C VAL A 223 0.03 -11.93 1.32
N GLN A 224 0.48 -13.01 1.93
CA GLN A 224 0.13 -14.37 1.52
C GLN A 224 -0.65 -15.04 2.64
N ALA A 225 -1.83 -15.54 2.33
CA ALA A 225 -2.68 -16.29 3.26
C ALA A 225 -2.08 -17.68 3.56
N PRO A 226 -2.47 -18.35 4.66
CA PRO A 226 -1.95 -19.67 5.03
C PRO A 226 -2.20 -20.77 3.98
N ASN A 227 -3.27 -20.65 3.19
CA ASN A 227 -3.57 -21.55 2.08
C ASN A 227 -2.72 -21.31 0.82
N GLY A 228 -1.81 -20.32 0.87
CA GLY A 228 -0.92 -19.97 -0.23
C GLY A 228 -1.47 -18.91 -1.18
N ASP A 229 -2.73 -18.52 -1.08
CA ASP A 229 -3.32 -17.49 -1.92
C ASP A 229 -2.69 -16.12 -1.65
N LEU A 230 -2.50 -15.34 -2.71
CA LEU A 230 -2.15 -13.93 -2.57
C LEU A 230 -3.37 -13.16 -2.12
N VAL A 231 -3.18 -12.22 -1.21
CA VAL A 231 -4.22 -11.31 -0.75
C VAL A 231 -3.69 -9.88 -0.83
N PHE A 232 -4.44 -9.02 -1.54
CA PHE A 232 -4.10 -7.61 -1.75
C PHE A 232 -5.22 -6.74 -1.19
N LEU A 233 -5.09 -6.41 0.09
CA LEU A 233 -6.14 -5.78 0.88
C LEU A 233 -6.05 -4.26 0.83
N SER A 234 -7.12 -3.62 0.37
CA SER A 234 -7.31 -2.18 0.49
C SER A 234 -7.58 -1.77 1.94
N LYS A 235 -7.17 -0.56 2.32
CA LYS A 235 -7.72 0.15 3.47
C LYS A 235 -8.59 1.29 2.98
N GLU A 236 -9.83 1.32 3.37
CA GLU A 236 -10.72 2.45 3.17
C GLU A 236 -10.39 3.54 4.20
N ASN A 237 -9.88 4.69 3.71
CA ASN A 237 -9.42 5.77 4.57
C ASN A 237 -10.45 6.89 4.68
N PHE A 238 -10.59 7.44 5.89
CA PHE A 238 -11.45 8.59 6.19
C PHE A 238 -12.93 8.40 5.85
N SER A 239 -13.39 7.15 5.90
CA SER A 239 -14.78 6.75 5.74
C SER A 239 -15.21 5.84 6.89
N ASN A 240 -14.78 4.59 6.91
CA ASN A 240 -15.13 3.62 7.97
C ASN A 240 -13.98 2.71 8.40
N GLY A 241 -12.84 2.78 7.72
CA GLY A 241 -11.67 1.96 7.99
C GLY A 241 -11.78 0.51 7.55
N SER A 242 -12.78 0.14 6.74
CA SER A 242 -12.95 -1.22 6.22
C SER A 242 -11.73 -1.69 5.45
N ILE A 243 -11.44 -2.98 5.54
CA ILE A 243 -10.32 -3.63 4.85
C ILE A 243 -10.83 -4.66 3.85
N GLY A 244 -10.29 -4.62 2.63
CA GLY A 244 -10.68 -5.53 1.56
C GLY A 244 -12.10 -5.32 1.07
N THR A 245 -12.55 -4.08 0.98
CA THR A 245 -13.89 -3.67 0.55
C THR A 245 -14.11 -3.97 -0.93
N VAL A 246 -15.21 -4.66 -1.25
CA VAL A 246 -15.48 -5.16 -2.62
C VAL A 246 -15.87 -4.02 -3.56
N ASP A 247 -16.70 -3.09 -3.13
CA ASP A 247 -17.13 -1.96 -3.94
C ASP A 247 -16.02 -0.91 -4.19
N LEU A 248 -14.94 -0.94 -3.42
CA LEU A 248 -13.69 -0.25 -3.76
C LEU A 248 -12.82 -1.06 -4.74
N THR A 249 -12.83 -2.39 -4.64
CA THR A 249 -12.10 -3.27 -5.57
C THR A 249 -12.64 -3.12 -6.99
N TYR A 250 -13.96 -3.07 -7.17
CA TYR A 250 -14.60 -3.03 -8.48
C TYR A 250 -14.15 -1.83 -9.34
N PRO A 251 -14.24 -0.56 -8.89
CA PRO A 251 -13.77 0.58 -9.68
C PRO A 251 -12.25 0.64 -9.83
N GLY A 252 -11.49 0.04 -8.92
CA GLY A 252 -10.03 -0.07 -9.02
C GLY A 252 -9.52 -1.16 -9.95
N ALA A 253 -10.36 -2.16 -10.23
CA ALA A 253 -9.97 -3.35 -10.99
C ALA A 253 -9.48 -3.09 -12.43
N PRO A 254 -10.02 -2.15 -13.23
CA PRO A 254 -9.53 -1.90 -14.59
C PRO A 254 -8.03 -1.60 -14.64
N LEU A 255 -7.51 -0.83 -13.70
CA LEU A 255 -6.08 -0.55 -13.56
C LEU A 255 -5.28 -1.85 -13.34
N LEU A 256 -5.74 -2.69 -12.42
CA LEU A 256 -5.07 -3.94 -12.08
C LEU A 256 -5.20 -4.98 -13.20
N LEU A 257 -6.36 -5.10 -13.85
CA LEU A 257 -6.57 -5.96 -15.02
C LEU A 257 -5.60 -5.61 -16.14
N TYR A 258 -5.38 -4.33 -16.38
CA TYR A 258 -4.49 -3.86 -17.45
C TYR A 258 -3.00 -4.16 -17.17
N TYR A 259 -2.55 -3.93 -15.92
CA TYR A 259 -1.13 -4.06 -15.59
C TYR A 259 -0.74 -5.41 -14.97
N ASN A 260 -1.62 -6.01 -14.17
CA ASN A 260 -1.33 -7.25 -13.45
C ASN A 260 -2.60 -7.96 -12.95
N PRO A 261 -3.24 -8.82 -13.76
CA PRO A 261 -4.46 -9.54 -13.38
C PRO A 261 -4.34 -10.37 -12.09
N GLU A 262 -3.14 -10.84 -11.74
CA GLU A 262 -2.91 -11.55 -10.48
C GLU A 262 -3.24 -10.70 -9.25
N LEU A 263 -3.08 -9.38 -9.34
CA LEU A 263 -3.48 -8.48 -8.25
C LEU A 263 -5.00 -8.33 -8.16
N VAL A 264 -5.76 -8.43 -9.26
CA VAL A 264 -7.22 -8.46 -9.19
C VAL A 264 -7.70 -9.71 -8.46
N LYS A 265 -7.17 -10.89 -8.80
CA LYS A 265 -7.46 -12.12 -8.06
C LYS A 265 -7.14 -11.96 -6.57
N ALA A 266 -6.00 -11.35 -6.26
CA ALA A 266 -5.59 -11.10 -4.89
C ALA A 266 -6.51 -10.13 -4.14
N THR A 267 -7.19 -9.19 -4.83
CA THR A 267 -8.24 -8.34 -4.21
C THR A 267 -9.58 -9.04 -4.06
N MET A 268 -9.75 -10.26 -4.56
CA MET A 268 -10.98 -11.05 -4.48
C MET A 268 -10.84 -12.29 -3.57
N ASN A 269 -9.64 -12.84 -3.45
CA ASN A 269 -9.38 -14.11 -2.76
C ASN A 269 -9.85 -14.12 -1.30
N HIS A 270 -9.80 -12.99 -0.60
CA HIS A 270 -10.24 -12.91 0.80
C HIS A 270 -11.77 -13.00 0.93
N ILE A 271 -12.54 -12.52 -0.04
CA ILE A 271 -14.01 -12.63 -0.06
C ILE A 271 -14.41 -14.07 -0.38
N PHE A 272 -13.76 -14.72 -1.35
CA PHE A 272 -13.98 -16.14 -1.61
C PHE A 272 -13.64 -16.98 -0.37
N TYR A 273 -12.46 -16.77 0.23
CA TYR A 273 -12.11 -17.49 1.45
C TYR A 273 -13.13 -17.28 2.57
N TYR A 274 -13.63 -16.06 2.76
CA TYR A 274 -14.61 -15.76 3.79
C TYR A 274 -15.90 -16.55 3.59
N SER A 275 -16.40 -16.64 2.35
CA SER A 275 -17.60 -17.42 2.01
C SER A 275 -17.35 -18.92 2.05
N GLU A 276 -16.26 -19.41 1.43
CA GLU A 276 -15.98 -20.83 1.28
C GLU A 276 -15.54 -21.54 2.56
N SER A 277 -15.00 -20.79 3.53
CA SER A 277 -14.63 -21.32 4.84
C SER A 277 -15.83 -21.51 5.80
N GLY A 278 -17.06 -21.14 5.39
CA GLY A 278 -18.24 -21.17 6.23
C GLY A 278 -18.32 -20.07 7.31
N LYS A 279 -17.37 -19.13 7.31
CA LYS A 279 -17.38 -17.98 8.22
C LYS A 279 -18.42 -16.93 7.82
N TRP A 280 -18.79 -16.91 6.54
CA TRP A 280 -19.87 -16.11 5.97
C TRP A 280 -20.95 -17.03 5.42
N ALA A 281 -22.10 -17.09 6.09
CA ALA A 281 -23.17 -18.04 5.76
C ALA A 281 -24.30 -17.44 4.90
N LYS A 282 -24.18 -16.15 4.48
CA LYS A 282 -25.20 -15.50 3.64
C LYS A 282 -25.02 -15.90 2.17
N PRO A 283 -26.11 -15.94 1.36
CA PRO A 283 -26.06 -16.38 -0.03
C PRO A 283 -25.55 -15.30 -1.01
N PHE A 284 -24.87 -14.29 -0.53
CA PHE A 284 -24.32 -13.18 -1.29
C PHE A 284 -22.93 -12.80 -0.76
N ALA A 285 -22.16 -12.04 -1.56
CA ALA A 285 -20.83 -11.60 -1.18
C ALA A 285 -20.85 -10.61 -0.02
N ALA A 286 -19.85 -10.71 0.86
CA ALA A 286 -19.65 -9.76 1.95
C ALA A 286 -19.11 -8.43 1.41
N HIS A 287 -19.42 -7.33 2.11
CA HIS A 287 -18.91 -6.00 1.78
C HIS A 287 -17.38 -5.88 2.02
N ASP A 288 -16.90 -6.37 3.15
CA ASP A 288 -15.51 -6.28 3.59
C ASP A 288 -15.11 -7.52 4.42
N VAL A 289 -13.87 -7.56 4.86
CA VAL A 289 -13.39 -8.62 5.78
C VAL A 289 -12.91 -8.08 7.13
N GLY A 290 -13.24 -6.84 7.48
CA GLY A 290 -12.93 -6.29 8.80
C GLY A 290 -12.59 -4.81 8.79
N THR A 291 -12.06 -4.33 9.93
CA THR A 291 -11.54 -2.98 10.10
C THR A 291 -10.01 -3.03 10.24
N TYR A 292 -9.30 -2.21 9.46
CA TYR A 292 -7.84 -2.19 9.43
C TYR A 292 -7.22 -2.08 10.85
N PRO A 293 -6.21 -2.89 11.18
CA PRO A 293 -5.51 -3.92 10.39
C PRO A 293 -6.06 -5.36 10.61
N LEU A 294 -7.28 -5.51 11.12
CA LEU A 294 -7.88 -6.79 11.51
C LEU A 294 -8.88 -7.27 10.46
N ALA A 295 -8.43 -8.16 9.57
CA ALA A 295 -9.25 -8.79 8.55
C ALA A 295 -9.83 -10.13 9.06
N ASN A 296 -10.81 -10.06 9.98
CA ASN A 296 -11.37 -11.21 10.70
C ASN A 296 -12.86 -11.44 10.41
N GLY A 297 -13.43 -10.79 9.41
CA GLY A 297 -14.85 -10.84 9.03
C GLY A 297 -15.48 -9.45 8.96
N GLN A 298 -16.56 -9.33 8.18
CA GLN A 298 -17.22 -8.05 7.90
C GLN A 298 -17.53 -7.27 9.17
N THR A 299 -17.19 -6.00 9.16
CA THR A 299 -17.49 -5.04 10.24
C THR A 299 -18.38 -3.89 9.78
N TYR A 300 -18.58 -3.70 8.48
CA TYR A 300 -19.55 -2.74 7.98
C TYR A 300 -20.97 -3.09 8.44
N GLY A 301 -21.73 -2.08 8.88
CA GLY A 301 -23.01 -2.28 9.55
C GLY A 301 -24.19 -2.63 8.63
N GLY A 302 -24.01 -2.58 7.31
CA GLY A 302 -25.02 -2.89 6.32
C GLY A 302 -24.53 -3.87 5.27
N ASP A 303 -25.40 -4.80 4.85
CA ASP A 303 -25.11 -5.64 3.69
C ASP A 303 -25.45 -4.86 2.40
N MET A 304 -24.64 -5.09 1.36
CA MET A 304 -24.87 -4.57 0.01
C MET A 304 -24.96 -5.75 -0.97
N PRO A 305 -25.96 -6.63 -0.84
CA PRO A 305 -25.94 -7.96 -1.42
C PRO A 305 -25.91 -8.00 -2.94
N VAL A 306 -26.67 -7.11 -3.61
CA VAL A 306 -26.69 -7.03 -5.09
C VAL A 306 -25.43 -6.34 -5.61
N GLU A 307 -24.98 -5.29 -4.91
CA GLU A 307 -23.75 -4.58 -5.26
C GLU A 307 -22.54 -5.54 -5.27
N GLU A 308 -22.30 -6.20 -4.14
CA GLU A 308 -21.08 -6.95 -3.95
C GLU A 308 -21.06 -8.27 -4.72
N SER A 309 -22.21 -8.96 -4.78
CA SER A 309 -22.31 -10.18 -5.60
C SER A 309 -22.12 -9.86 -7.08
N GLY A 310 -22.75 -8.78 -7.58
CA GLY A 310 -22.58 -8.30 -8.94
C GLY A 310 -21.13 -7.94 -9.26
N ASN A 311 -20.47 -7.19 -8.36
CA ASN A 311 -19.06 -6.83 -8.49
C ASN A 311 -18.18 -8.07 -8.62
N MET A 312 -18.34 -9.06 -7.75
CA MET A 312 -17.50 -10.26 -7.73
C MET A 312 -17.69 -11.13 -8.97
N VAL A 313 -18.94 -11.31 -9.42
CA VAL A 313 -19.24 -12.14 -10.63
C VAL A 313 -18.68 -11.45 -11.89
N VAL A 314 -18.94 -10.15 -12.07
CA VAL A 314 -18.41 -9.38 -13.22
C VAL A 314 -16.88 -9.39 -13.24
N LEU A 315 -16.22 -9.24 -12.08
CA LEU A 315 -14.76 -9.28 -12.00
C LEU A 315 -14.19 -10.66 -12.33
N ALA A 316 -14.83 -11.75 -11.87
CA ALA A 316 -14.41 -13.10 -12.23
C ALA A 316 -14.48 -13.34 -13.75
N ALA A 317 -15.55 -12.86 -14.41
CA ALA A 317 -15.68 -12.90 -15.86
C ALA A 317 -14.64 -12.02 -16.58
N ALA A 318 -14.35 -10.84 -16.06
CA ALA A 318 -13.33 -9.95 -16.61
C ALA A 318 -11.94 -10.59 -16.55
N ILE A 319 -11.60 -11.28 -15.46
CA ILE A 319 -10.36 -12.05 -15.33
C ILE A 319 -10.31 -13.15 -16.40
N ALA A 320 -11.38 -13.94 -16.53
CA ALA A 320 -11.45 -14.99 -17.53
C ALA A 320 -11.24 -14.46 -18.96
N LYS A 321 -11.83 -13.31 -19.27
CA LYS A 321 -11.66 -12.65 -20.58
C LYS A 321 -10.23 -12.20 -20.83
N VAL A 322 -9.56 -11.59 -19.82
CA VAL A 322 -8.19 -11.08 -19.95
C VAL A 322 -7.17 -12.24 -20.05
N GLU A 323 -7.39 -13.33 -19.30
CA GLU A 323 -6.50 -14.50 -19.29
C GLU A 323 -6.80 -15.47 -20.43
N GLY A 324 -7.97 -15.37 -21.07
CA GLY A 324 -8.39 -16.29 -22.14
C GLY A 324 -8.75 -17.70 -21.63
N ASN A 325 -9.01 -17.87 -20.34
CA ASN A 325 -9.44 -19.10 -19.71
C ASN A 325 -10.29 -18.81 -18.46
N ALA A 326 -11.05 -19.80 -17.98
CA ALA A 326 -11.92 -19.67 -16.82
C ALA A 326 -11.36 -20.37 -15.55
N ASP A 327 -10.08 -20.66 -15.47
CA ASP A 327 -9.49 -21.44 -14.37
C ASP A 327 -9.74 -20.82 -13.01
N TYR A 328 -9.66 -19.48 -12.92
CA TYR A 328 -9.95 -18.76 -11.68
C TYR A 328 -11.42 -18.86 -11.28
N ALA A 329 -12.34 -18.65 -12.21
CA ALA A 329 -13.78 -18.81 -11.96
C ALA A 329 -14.13 -20.25 -11.60
N GLN A 330 -13.51 -21.24 -12.27
CA GLN A 330 -13.72 -22.66 -11.98
C GLN A 330 -13.33 -23.02 -10.53
N LYS A 331 -12.26 -22.44 -10.01
CA LYS A 331 -11.84 -22.65 -8.62
C LYS A 331 -12.94 -22.25 -7.61
N HIS A 332 -13.74 -21.24 -7.93
CA HIS A 332 -14.75 -20.65 -7.07
C HIS A 332 -16.18 -20.83 -7.59
N TRP A 333 -16.40 -21.86 -8.44
CA TRP A 333 -17.64 -21.99 -9.21
C TRP A 333 -18.89 -22.12 -8.34
N GLU A 334 -18.84 -22.88 -7.26
CA GLU A 334 -19.97 -23.07 -6.35
C GLU A 334 -20.39 -21.74 -5.69
N THR A 335 -19.42 -20.97 -5.24
CA THR A 335 -19.65 -19.65 -4.63
C THR A 335 -20.21 -18.67 -5.65
N LEU A 336 -19.62 -18.63 -6.85
CA LEU A 336 -20.11 -17.78 -7.95
C LEU A 336 -21.55 -18.18 -8.37
N THR A 337 -21.87 -19.47 -8.39
CA THR A 337 -23.23 -19.96 -8.66
C THR A 337 -24.21 -19.45 -7.60
N THR A 338 -23.86 -19.61 -6.31
CA THR A 338 -24.69 -19.12 -5.19
C THR A 338 -24.98 -17.62 -5.31
N TRP A 339 -23.96 -16.82 -5.62
CA TRP A 339 -24.13 -15.37 -5.78
C TRP A 339 -24.94 -15.01 -7.02
N THR A 340 -24.76 -15.79 -8.11
CA THR A 340 -25.54 -15.59 -9.34
C THR A 340 -27.02 -15.94 -9.13
N ASP A 341 -27.32 -17.04 -8.44
CA ASP A 341 -28.70 -17.40 -8.07
C ASP A 341 -29.34 -16.28 -7.24
N TYR A 342 -28.59 -15.72 -6.26
CA TYR A 342 -29.07 -14.58 -5.50
C TYR A 342 -29.38 -13.35 -6.40
N LEU A 343 -28.52 -13.06 -7.37
CA LEU A 343 -28.73 -11.96 -8.31
C LEU A 343 -29.96 -12.19 -9.22
N VAL A 344 -30.21 -13.44 -9.65
CA VAL A 344 -31.38 -13.80 -10.43
C VAL A 344 -32.67 -13.55 -9.64
N GLU A 345 -32.68 -13.94 -8.36
CA GLU A 345 -33.86 -13.82 -7.51
C GLU A 345 -34.14 -12.39 -7.02
N ASN A 346 -33.04 -11.64 -6.70
CA ASN A 346 -33.16 -10.37 -5.95
C ASN A 346 -32.64 -9.16 -6.73
N GLY A 347 -32.02 -9.33 -7.89
CA GLY A 347 -31.31 -8.26 -8.56
C GLY A 347 -32.13 -7.44 -9.54
N LEU A 348 -33.22 -7.96 -10.12
CA LEU A 348 -34.01 -7.24 -11.09
C LEU A 348 -34.75 -6.04 -10.47
N ASP A 349 -35.29 -6.24 -9.30
CA ASP A 349 -35.97 -5.19 -8.50
C ASP A 349 -35.40 -5.20 -7.06
N PRO A 350 -34.23 -4.58 -6.84
CA PRO A 350 -33.51 -4.74 -5.58
C PRO A 350 -34.25 -4.10 -4.40
N ALA A 351 -34.25 -4.80 -3.27
CA ALA A 351 -34.72 -4.27 -2.01
C ALA A 351 -33.87 -3.07 -1.54
N ASN A 352 -34.35 -2.38 -0.51
CA ASN A 352 -33.67 -1.23 0.08
C ASN A 352 -32.26 -1.58 0.57
N GLN A 353 -31.23 -1.08 -0.11
CA GLN A 353 -29.82 -1.28 0.18
C GLN A 353 -28.99 -0.13 -0.39
N LEU A 354 -27.73 -0.02 0.06
CA LEU A 354 -26.73 0.88 -0.56
C LEU A 354 -26.21 0.30 -1.88
N CYS A 355 -25.63 1.16 -2.68
CA CYS A 355 -24.71 0.84 -3.78
C CYS A 355 -23.41 1.64 -3.58
N THR A 356 -22.42 1.44 -4.43
CA THR A 356 -21.12 2.18 -4.38
C THR A 356 -21.32 3.70 -4.38
N ASP A 357 -22.41 4.21 -4.97
CA ASP A 357 -22.80 5.62 -4.91
C ASP A 357 -23.55 5.92 -3.60
N ASP A 358 -22.83 6.05 -2.51
CA ASP A 358 -23.32 6.31 -1.16
C ASP A 358 -24.08 7.65 -1.02
N PHE A 359 -23.80 8.60 -1.88
CA PHE A 359 -24.41 9.93 -1.82
C PHE A 359 -25.92 9.89 -1.98
N ALA A 360 -26.41 8.90 -2.68
CA ALA A 360 -27.83 8.69 -2.86
C ALA A 360 -28.52 8.07 -1.64
N GLY A 361 -27.76 7.37 -0.78
CA GLY A 361 -28.28 6.65 0.38
C GLY A 361 -28.92 5.30 0.03
N HIS A 362 -29.69 4.75 0.96
CA HIS A 362 -30.39 3.48 0.79
C HIS A 362 -31.64 3.65 -0.06
N PHE A 363 -31.73 2.87 -1.16
CA PHE A 363 -32.92 2.82 -2.02
C PHE A 363 -33.35 1.40 -2.29
N ALA A 364 -34.66 1.20 -2.36
CA ALA A 364 -35.28 0.12 -3.12
C ALA A 364 -35.40 0.53 -4.60
N HIS A 365 -35.55 -0.44 -5.47
CA HIS A 365 -35.81 -0.21 -6.93
C HIS A 365 -34.65 0.53 -7.62
N ASN A 366 -33.42 0.32 -7.15
CA ASN A 366 -32.24 1.03 -7.67
C ASN A 366 -31.84 0.48 -9.05
N ALA A 367 -32.00 1.29 -10.09
CA ALA A 367 -31.70 0.90 -11.48
C ALA A 367 -30.20 0.57 -11.69
N ASN A 368 -29.26 1.21 -10.97
CA ASN A 368 -27.83 0.90 -11.04
C ASN A 368 -27.56 -0.54 -10.56
N LEU A 369 -28.15 -0.93 -9.43
CA LEU A 369 -28.04 -2.29 -8.90
C LEU A 369 -28.70 -3.31 -9.82
N SER A 370 -29.87 -3.00 -10.37
CA SER A 370 -30.54 -3.86 -11.35
C SER A 370 -29.67 -4.11 -12.58
N ILE A 371 -29.08 -3.06 -13.16
CA ILE A 371 -28.14 -3.19 -14.30
C ILE A 371 -26.92 -4.03 -13.90
N LYS A 372 -26.35 -3.82 -12.72
CA LYS A 372 -25.22 -4.60 -12.22
C LYS A 372 -25.56 -6.09 -12.09
N ALA A 373 -26.72 -6.42 -11.55
CA ALA A 373 -27.21 -7.80 -11.46
C ALA A 373 -27.37 -8.44 -12.85
N ILE A 374 -27.99 -7.72 -13.80
CA ILE A 374 -28.14 -8.17 -15.19
C ILE A 374 -26.76 -8.43 -15.81
N MET A 375 -25.82 -7.53 -15.63
CA MET A 375 -24.45 -7.70 -16.14
C MET A 375 -23.72 -8.88 -15.49
N GLY A 376 -23.90 -9.08 -14.17
CA GLY A 376 -23.35 -10.24 -13.46
C GLY A 376 -23.90 -11.56 -14.00
N VAL A 377 -25.22 -11.67 -14.13
CA VAL A 377 -25.89 -12.89 -14.66
C VAL A 377 -25.51 -13.17 -16.11
N ALA A 378 -25.27 -12.13 -16.92
CA ALA A 378 -24.93 -12.26 -18.34
C ALA A 378 -23.44 -12.54 -18.58
N SER A 379 -22.54 -12.37 -17.60
CA SER A 379 -21.10 -12.49 -17.76
C SER A 379 -20.57 -13.90 -17.55
#